data_1f537ec4cccf708058579c59f9ffe1fb
#
_entry.id   1f537ec4cccf708058579c59f9ffe1fb
#
_cell.length_a   1.000
_cell.length_b   1.000
_cell.length_c   1.000
_cell.angle_alpha   90.00
_cell.angle_beta   90.00
_cell.angle_gamma   90.00
#
_symmetry.space_group_name_H-M   'P 1'
#
loop_
_entity.id
_entity.type
_entity.pdbx_description
1 polymer ?
#
loop_
_entity_poly.entity_id
_entity_poly.type
_entity_poly.pdbx_seq_one_letter_code
_entity_poly.pdbx_strand_id
1 'polypeptide(L)'
;TTLFRSSLDLFSGIAKKKGFPFVILFLSGTDSYGKLDSEVMNASEDEIAEMMSLLRGSFVRTLSSELYRHGYACSATLLRRVLAEDSISRSQSKYYSYAASDMKKSIDYSKDIAWTEKIPSTEEYLKSLFIEHKRKYALWEIMLEKIAGLAIEKDSVSYSA
;
A
#
# COMPACT_ATOMS: atom_id res chain seq x y z
N THR A 1 -17.14 -4.70 -12.42
CA THR A 1 -17.72 -5.54 -13.41
C THR A 1 -17.68 -6.98 -12.93
N THR A 2 -18.00 -7.97 -13.77
CA THR A 2 -18.23 -9.35 -13.34
C THR A 2 -17.03 -9.99 -12.64
N LEU A 3 -15.80 -9.73 -13.11
CA LEU A 3 -14.55 -10.23 -12.48
C LEU A 3 -14.32 -9.63 -11.11
N PHE A 4 -14.63 -8.38 -10.92
CA PHE A 4 -14.53 -7.69 -9.66
C PHE A 4 -15.54 -8.25 -8.65
N ARG A 5 -16.79 -8.47 -9.07
CA ARG A 5 -17.84 -9.05 -8.21
C ARG A 5 -17.50 -10.46 -7.75
N SER A 6 -17.06 -11.35 -8.67
CA SER A 6 -16.72 -12.72 -8.29
C SER A 6 -15.49 -12.79 -7.38
N SER A 7 -14.52 -11.88 -7.55
CA SER A 7 -13.40 -11.74 -6.62
C SER A 7 -13.88 -11.27 -5.24
N LEU A 8 -14.81 -10.30 -5.21
CA LEU A 8 -15.40 -9.80 -3.96
C LEU A 8 -16.17 -10.91 -3.24
N ASP A 9 -16.96 -11.71 -3.94
CA ASP A 9 -17.70 -12.82 -3.36
C ASP A 9 -16.78 -13.88 -2.74
N LEU A 10 -15.69 -14.21 -3.42
CA LEU A 10 -14.67 -15.11 -2.90
C LEU A 10 -14.03 -14.55 -1.62
N PHE A 11 -13.67 -13.27 -1.62
CA PHE A 11 -13.07 -12.61 -0.46
C PHE A 11 -14.05 -12.43 0.69
N SER A 12 -15.34 -12.23 0.40
CA SER A 12 -16.38 -12.20 1.43
C SER A 12 -16.39 -13.49 2.24
N GLY A 13 -16.34 -14.65 1.56
CA GLY A 13 -16.27 -15.95 2.22
C GLY A 13 -15.01 -16.11 3.08
N ILE A 14 -13.86 -15.71 2.56
CA ILE A 14 -12.58 -15.75 3.28
C ILE A 14 -12.59 -14.77 4.46
N ALA A 15 -13.07 -13.55 4.25
CA ALA A 15 -13.13 -12.51 5.28
C ALA A 15 -14.04 -12.91 6.44
N LYS A 16 -15.21 -13.47 6.16
CA LYS A 16 -16.11 -14.00 7.20
C LYS A 16 -15.44 -15.08 8.03
N LYS A 17 -14.72 -15.99 7.38
CA LYS A 17 -14.03 -17.10 8.04
C LYS A 17 -12.86 -16.62 8.89
N LYS A 18 -12.19 -15.54 8.48
CA LYS A 18 -11.00 -14.99 9.15
C LYS A 18 -11.29 -13.77 10.04
N GLY A 19 -12.51 -13.24 10.01
CA GLY A 19 -12.91 -12.11 10.86
C GLY A 19 -12.40 -10.74 10.37
N PHE A 20 -12.32 -10.52 9.06
CA PHE A 20 -11.95 -9.21 8.51
C PHE A 20 -13.21 -8.36 8.25
N PRO A 21 -13.62 -7.52 9.22
CA PRO A 21 -14.90 -6.80 9.15
C PRO A 21 -14.95 -5.77 8.00
N PHE A 22 -13.85 -5.10 7.71
CA PHE A 22 -13.84 -4.06 6.68
C PHE A 22 -14.06 -4.61 5.26
N VAL A 23 -13.57 -5.80 4.96
CA VAL A 23 -13.84 -6.45 3.67
C VAL A 23 -15.33 -6.76 3.53
N ILE A 24 -15.94 -7.20 4.62
CA ILE A 24 -17.39 -7.48 4.66
C ILE A 24 -18.19 -6.20 4.46
N LEU A 25 -17.79 -5.10 5.10
CA LEU A 25 -18.42 -3.79 4.96
C LEU A 25 -18.31 -3.26 3.53
N PHE A 26 -17.15 -3.40 2.90
CA PHE A 26 -16.95 -3.02 1.51
C PHE A 26 -17.91 -3.78 0.58
N LEU A 27 -18.15 -5.05 0.86
CA LEU A 27 -19.01 -5.91 0.06
C LEU A 27 -20.51 -5.67 0.27
N SER A 28 -20.89 -4.97 1.34
CA SER A 28 -22.31 -4.72 1.65
C SER A 28 -22.95 -3.60 0.84
N GLY A 29 -22.19 -2.87 0.04
CA GLY A 29 -22.71 -1.95 -0.98
C GLY A 29 -23.21 -0.59 -0.51
N THR A 30 -23.10 -0.26 0.77
CA THR A 30 -23.46 1.07 1.31
C THR A 30 -22.18 1.88 1.50
N ASP A 31 -22.14 3.18 1.23
CA ASP A 31 -20.95 4.07 1.36
C ASP A 31 -19.65 3.34 1.70
N SER A 32 -19.31 2.41 0.83
CA SER A 32 -18.35 1.33 1.10
C SER A 32 -16.93 1.87 1.27
N TYR A 33 -16.58 2.93 0.54
CA TYR A 33 -15.22 3.48 0.57
C TYR A 33 -14.94 4.24 1.85
N GLY A 34 -15.89 4.99 2.39
CA GLY A 34 -15.74 5.68 3.66
C GLY A 34 -15.55 4.70 4.82
N LYS A 35 -16.29 3.62 4.81
CA LYS A 35 -16.14 2.54 5.81
C LYS A 35 -14.81 1.80 5.65
N LEU A 36 -14.43 1.48 4.42
CA LEU A 36 -13.14 0.85 4.13
C LEU A 36 -11.98 1.74 4.58
N ASP A 37 -12.03 3.04 4.30
CA ASP A 37 -11.05 4.00 4.77
C ASP A 37 -10.92 3.96 6.29
N SER A 38 -12.02 4.05 7.02
CA SER A 38 -12.03 4.00 8.48
C SER A 38 -11.40 2.70 9.02
N GLU A 39 -11.74 1.57 8.43
CA GLU A 39 -11.20 0.28 8.85
C GLU A 39 -9.70 0.16 8.57
N VAL A 40 -9.23 0.62 7.40
CA VAL A 40 -7.82 0.65 7.06
C VAL A 40 -7.04 1.56 8.02
N MET A 41 -7.57 2.75 8.31
CA MET A 41 -6.91 3.71 9.20
C MET A 41 -6.89 3.26 10.66
N ASN A 42 -7.81 2.42 11.09
CA ASN A 42 -7.87 1.88 12.44
C ASN A 42 -7.20 0.51 12.59
N ALA A 43 -6.87 -0.16 11.50
CA ALA A 43 -6.19 -1.46 11.53
C ALA A 43 -4.71 -1.29 11.91
N SER A 44 -4.16 -2.27 12.61
CA SER A 44 -2.73 -2.37 12.83
C SER A 44 -2.00 -2.78 11.54
N GLU A 45 -0.70 -2.51 11.47
CA GLU A 45 0.13 -2.96 10.33
C GLU A 45 0.05 -4.48 10.14
N ASP A 46 0.05 -5.24 11.25
CA ASP A 46 -0.05 -6.70 11.21
C ASP A 46 -1.40 -7.18 10.64
N GLU A 47 -2.49 -6.52 11.02
CA GLU A 47 -3.82 -6.82 10.48
C GLU A 47 -3.90 -6.55 8.98
N ILE A 48 -3.35 -5.42 8.53
CA ILE A 48 -3.28 -5.09 7.10
C ILE A 48 -2.41 -6.11 6.36
N ALA A 49 -1.25 -6.45 6.90
CA ALA A 49 -0.35 -7.43 6.30
C ALA A 49 -1.00 -8.82 6.21
N GLU A 50 -1.72 -9.25 7.23
CA GLU A 50 -2.46 -10.51 7.22
C GLU A 50 -3.55 -10.51 6.14
N MET A 51 -4.31 -9.44 6.04
CA MET A 51 -5.30 -9.26 4.98
C MET A 51 -4.64 -9.35 3.60
N MET A 52 -3.52 -8.67 3.42
CA MET A 52 -2.78 -8.64 2.16
C MET A 52 -2.28 -10.04 1.76
N SER A 53 -1.93 -10.88 2.72
CA SER A 53 -1.52 -12.27 2.44
C SER A 53 -2.63 -13.12 1.82
N LEU A 54 -3.87 -12.73 2.01
CA LEU A 54 -5.06 -13.43 1.50
C LEU A 54 -5.57 -12.86 0.17
N LEU A 55 -5.18 -11.63 -0.16
CA LEU A 55 -5.68 -10.93 -1.33
C LEU A 55 -4.62 -10.90 -2.44
N ARG A 56 -5.07 -10.93 -3.68
CA ARG A 56 -4.16 -10.71 -4.81
C ARG A 56 -3.72 -9.25 -4.84
N GLY A 57 -2.45 -9.02 -5.14
CA GLY A 57 -1.90 -7.66 -5.25
C GLY A 57 -2.67 -6.79 -6.23
N SER A 58 -3.13 -7.34 -7.37
CA SER A 58 -3.94 -6.62 -8.33
C SER A 58 -5.27 -6.12 -7.75
N PHE A 59 -5.90 -6.91 -6.88
CA PHE A 59 -7.13 -6.51 -6.20
C PHE A 59 -6.87 -5.37 -5.21
N VAL A 60 -5.81 -5.46 -4.43
CA VAL A 60 -5.45 -4.41 -3.48
C VAL A 60 -5.05 -3.12 -4.19
N ARG A 61 -4.37 -3.21 -5.33
CA ARG A 61 -4.08 -2.04 -6.18
C ARG A 61 -5.37 -1.38 -6.66
N THR A 62 -6.35 -2.16 -7.06
CA THR A 62 -7.67 -1.64 -7.45
C THR A 62 -8.36 -0.95 -6.29
N LEU A 63 -8.38 -1.54 -5.10
CA LEU A 63 -8.94 -0.92 -3.89
C LEU A 63 -8.25 0.39 -3.56
N SER A 64 -6.94 0.42 -3.61
CA SER A 64 -6.13 1.62 -3.37
C SER A 64 -6.50 2.74 -4.36
N SER A 65 -6.57 2.43 -5.64
CA SER A 65 -6.93 3.40 -6.68
C SER A 65 -8.35 3.94 -6.50
N GLU A 66 -9.31 3.09 -6.14
CA GLU A 66 -10.68 3.50 -5.88
C GLU A 66 -10.80 4.36 -4.63
N LEU A 67 -10.09 4.02 -3.56
CA LEU A 67 -10.02 4.87 -2.37
C LEU A 67 -9.49 6.26 -2.70
N TYR A 68 -8.42 6.33 -3.49
CA TYR A 68 -7.87 7.62 -3.92
C TYR A 68 -8.87 8.43 -4.74
N ARG A 69 -9.56 7.80 -5.69
CA ARG A 69 -10.57 8.46 -6.53
C ARG A 69 -11.72 9.04 -5.70
N HIS A 70 -12.06 8.42 -4.58
CA HIS A 70 -13.13 8.87 -3.68
C HIS A 70 -12.64 9.84 -2.61
N GLY A 71 -11.41 10.31 -2.70
CA GLY A 71 -10.86 11.33 -1.78
C GLY A 71 -10.17 10.78 -0.53
N TYR A 72 -9.95 9.48 -0.45
CA TYR A 72 -9.30 8.82 0.70
C TYR A 72 -7.81 8.56 0.43
N ALA A 73 -7.04 9.63 0.24
CA ALA A 73 -5.63 9.55 -0.13
C ALA A 73 -4.77 8.86 0.93
N CYS A 74 -5.07 9.03 2.21
CA CYS A 74 -4.29 8.47 3.30
C CYS A 74 -4.34 6.94 3.32
N SER A 75 -5.53 6.35 3.32
CA SER A 75 -5.68 4.89 3.26
C SER A 75 -5.17 4.31 1.95
N ALA A 76 -5.36 5.01 0.83
CA ALA A 76 -4.81 4.60 -0.46
C ALA A 76 -3.27 4.53 -0.42
N THR A 77 -2.62 5.52 0.19
CA THR A 77 -1.17 5.56 0.40
C THR A 77 -0.71 4.37 1.25
N LEU A 78 -1.39 4.12 2.36
CA LEU A 78 -1.07 3.01 3.26
C LEU A 78 -1.12 1.66 2.56
N LEU A 79 -2.18 1.38 1.80
CA LEU A 79 -2.30 0.12 1.07
C LEU A 79 -1.16 -0.05 0.05
N ARG A 80 -0.77 1.01 -0.65
CA ARG A 80 0.35 0.94 -1.60
C ARG A 80 1.69 0.69 -0.89
N ARG A 81 1.91 1.30 0.27
CA ARG A 81 3.11 1.05 1.08
C ARG A 81 3.19 -0.41 1.53
N VAL A 82 2.08 -0.97 2.01
CA VAL A 82 2.03 -2.37 2.43
C VAL A 82 2.28 -3.31 1.26
N LEU A 83 1.71 -3.03 0.08
CA LEU A 83 2.00 -3.78 -1.16
C LEU A 83 3.49 -3.77 -1.51
N ALA A 84 4.12 -2.60 -1.44
CA ALA A 84 5.55 -2.47 -1.72
C ALA A 84 6.37 -3.31 -0.74
N GLU A 85 6.09 -3.24 0.55
CA GLU A 85 6.78 -4.01 1.58
C GLU A 85 6.58 -5.52 1.42
N ASP A 86 5.38 -5.96 1.03
CA ASP A 86 5.12 -7.37 0.72
C ASP A 86 6.01 -7.85 -0.42
N SER A 87 6.11 -7.08 -1.50
CA SER A 87 6.99 -7.40 -2.62
C SER A 87 8.47 -7.42 -2.23
N ILE A 88 8.91 -6.51 -1.37
CA ILE A 88 10.28 -6.47 -0.86
C ILE A 88 10.57 -7.68 0.03
N SER A 89 9.62 -8.09 0.86
CA SER A 89 9.77 -9.22 1.79
C SER A 89 9.99 -10.56 1.09
N ARG A 90 9.55 -10.70 -0.15
CA ARG A 90 9.76 -11.90 -0.95
C ARG A 90 11.22 -12.10 -1.34
N SER A 91 12.07 -11.11 -1.16
CA SER A 91 13.52 -11.14 -1.37
C SER A 91 13.99 -11.68 -2.73
N GLN A 92 13.17 -11.50 -3.75
CA GLN A 92 13.48 -11.88 -5.15
C GLN A 92 13.45 -10.64 -6.03
N SER A 93 14.52 -10.42 -6.78
CA SER A 93 14.69 -9.22 -7.61
C SER A 93 13.56 -9.00 -8.61
N LYS A 94 12.91 -10.07 -9.07
CA LYS A 94 11.75 -9.95 -9.99
C LYS A 94 10.58 -9.18 -9.40
N TYR A 95 10.46 -9.12 -8.06
CA TYR A 95 9.39 -8.38 -7.38
C TYR A 95 9.75 -6.93 -7.10
N TYR A 96 11.01 -6.53 -7.23
CA TYR A 96 11.46 -5.17 -6.90
C TYR A 96 10.87 -4.11 -7.84
N SER A 97 10.60 -4.48 -9.09
CA SER A 97 9.92 -3.60 -10.03
C SER A 97 8.49 -3.29 -9.58
N TYR A 98 7.78 -4.27 -9.05
CA TYR A 98 6.45 -4.08 -8.47
C TYR A 98 6.51 -3.23 -7.22
N ALA A 99 7.47 -3.50 -6.34
CA ALA A 99 7.68 -2.71 -5.12
C ALA A 99 7.92 -1.23 -5.45
N ALA A 100 8.79 -0.95 -6.40
CA ALA A 100 9.09 0.41 -6.81
C ALA A 100 7.89 1.11 -7.47
N SER A 101 7.09 0.39 -8.24
CA SER A 101 5.87 0.94 -8.85
C SER A 101 4.82 1.27 -7.80
N ASP A 102 4.61 0.39 -6.83
CA ASP A 102 3.67 0.64 -5.73
C ASP A 102 4.17 1.79 -4.84
N MET A 103 5.47 1.87 -4.59
CA MET A 103 6.06 2.96 -3.84
C MET A 103 5.87 4.30 -4.55
N LYS A 104 6.14 4.37 -5.84
CA LYS A 104 5.89 5.57 -6.66
C LYS A 104 4.42 5.99 -6.56
N LYS A 105 3.50 5.04 -6.66
CA LYS A 105 2.07 5.32 -6.56
C LYS A 105 1.69 5.84 -5.17
N SER A 106 2.27 5.27 -4.12
CA SER A 106 2.04 5.76 -2.75
C SER A 106 2.51 7.20 -2.58
N ILE A 107 3.61 7.56 -3.19
CA ILE A 107 4.14 8.92 -3.16
C ILE A 107 3.20 9.88 -3.89
N ASP A 108 2.69 9.49 -5.05
CA ASP A 108 1.73 10.29 -5.81
C ASP A 108 0.46 10.53 -4.99
N TYR A 109 -0.08 9.52 -4.36
CA TYR A 109 -1.26 9.64 -3.50
C TYR A 109 -1.00 10.50 -2.26
N SER A 110 0.19 10.41 -1.69
CA SER A 110 0.54 11.14 -0.48
C SER A 110 0.52 12.67 -0.65
N LYS A 111 0.68 13.15 -1.87
CA LYS A 111 0.65 14.59 -2.18
C LYS A 111 -0.73 15.21 -1.89
N ASP A 112 -1.78 14.41 -1.93
CA ASP A 112 -3.16 14.86 -1.67
C ASP A 112 -3.61 14.60 -0.22
N ILE A 113 -2.72 14.12 0.63
CA ILE A 113 -3.02 13.93 2.06
C ILE A 113 -3.00 15.29 2.74
N ALA A 114 -4.14 15.70 3.32
CA ALA A 114 -4.15 16.73 4.34
C ALA A 114 -3.45 16.13 5.57
N TRP A 115 -2.24 16.62 5.88
CA TRP A 115 -1.36 15.97 6.85
C TRP A 115 -2.03 15.66 8.18
N THR A 116 -2.02 14.40 8.50
CA THR A 116 -2.37 13.89 9.83
C THR A 116 -1.13 13.18 10.38
N GLU A 117 -0.91 13.24 11.67
CA GLU A 117 0.18 12.51 12.33
C GLU A 117 -0.02 10.98 12.33
N LYS A 118 -1.07 10.50 11.67
CA LYS A 118 -1.46 9.07 11.68
C LYS A 118 -0.53 8.18 10.87
N ILE A 119 0.13 8.73 9.84
CA ILE A 119 1.11 7.96 9.04
C ILE A 119 2.39 8.78 8.87
N PRO A 120 3.55 8.12 8.74
CA PRO A 120 4.81 8.81 8.47
C PRO A 120 4.76 9.57 7.14
N SER A 121 5.43 10.71 7.08
CA SER A 121 5.65 11.43 5.82
C SER A 121 6.39 10.53 4.82
N THR A 122 6.33 10.88 3.54
CA THR A 122 7.07 10.13 2.50
C THR A 122 8.56 10.04 2.84
N GLU A 123 9.17 11.16 3.25
CA GLU A 123 10.59 11.19 3.60
C GLU A 123 10.90 10.30 4.81
N GLU A 124 10.14 10.41 5.88
CA GLU A 124 10.29 9.57 7.08
C GLU A 124 10.11 8.09 6.76
N TYR A 125 9.11 7.76 5.96
CA TYR A 125 8.84 6.40 5.55
C TYR A 125 9.97 5.81 4.72
N LEU A 126 10.46 6.54 3.72
CA LEU A 126 11.59 6.12 2.88
C LEU A 126 12.88 5.95 3.69
N LYS A 127 13.14 6.81 4.66
CA LYS A 127 14.27 6.67 5.57
C LYS A 127 14.20 5.40 6.39
N SER A 128 13.03 5.08 6.96
CA SER A 128 12.81 3.84 7.71
C SER A 128 12.99 2.60 6.84
N LEU A 129 12.42 2.64 5.65
CA LEU A 129 12.52 1.55 4.69
C LEU A 129 13.98 1.31 4.25
N PHE A 130 14.74 2.38 4.05
CA PHE A 130 16.15 2.30 3.69
C PHE A 130 16.99 1.67 4.80
N ILE A 131 16.77 2.05 6.05
CA ILE A 131 17.46 1.47 7.20
C ILE A 131 17.24 -0.05 7.26
N GLU A 132 16.02 -0.48 7.04
CA GLU A 132 15.65 -1.90 7.09
C GLU A 132 16.20 -2.70 5.90
N HIS A 133 16.24 -2.10 4.72
CA HIS A 133 16.54 -2.80 3.47
C HIS A 133 17.74 -2.25 2.69
N LYS A 134 18.64 -1.52 3.33
CA LYS A 134 19.76 -0.84 2.64
C LYS A 134 20.67 -1.78 1.85
N ARG A 135 20.76 -3.04 2.22
CA ARG A 135 21.58 -4.03 1.53
C ARG A 135 20.96 -4.60 0.26
N LYS A 136 19.70 -4.29 -0.01
CA LYS A 136 18.99 -4.71 -1.23
C LYS A 136 19.30 -3.74 -2.36
N TYR A 137 20.53 -3.76 -2.85
CA TYR A 137 21.05 -2.78 -3.83
C TYR A 137 20.20 -2.72 -5.10
N ALA A 138 19.81 -3.88 -5.62
CA ALA A 138 18.97 -3.95 -6.83
C ALA A 138 17.61 -3.27 -6.65
N LEU A 139 17.03 -3.34 -5.45
CA LEU A 139 15.80 -2.62 -5.12
C LEU A 139 16.01 -1.11 -5.24
N TRP A 140 17.08 -0.60 -4.62
CA TRP A 140 17.32 0.85 -4.57
C TRP A 140 17.73 1.42 -5.93
N GLU A 141 18.41 0.63 -6.76
CA GLU A 141 18.66 1.03 -8.16
C GLU A 141 17.35 1.27 -8.92
N ILE A 142 16.41 0.34 -8.79
CA ILE A 142 15.08 0.47 -9.44
C ILE A 142 14.29 1.63 -8.83
N MET A 143 14.35 1.81 -7.52
CA MET A 143 13.69 2.92 -6.84
C MET A 143 14.21 4.27 -7.33
N LEU A 144 15.53 4.43 -7.46
CA LEU A 144 16.16 5.64 -7.99
C LEU A 144 15.73 5.93 -9.43
N GLU A 145 15.59 4.91 -10.24
CA GLU A 145 15.14 5.05 -11.62
C GLU A 145 13.68 5.49 -11.72
N LYS A 146 12.80 4.94 -10.88
CA LYS A 146 11.35 5.15 -10.97
C LYS A 146 10.84 6.34 -10.17
N ILE A 147 11.51 6.74 -9.12
CA ILE A 147 11.03 7.77 -8.19
C ILE A 147 11.86 9.04 -8.36
N ALA A 148 11.27 10.04 -9.01
CA ALA A 148 11.88 11.35 -9.12
C ALA A 148 12.00 12.01 -7.74
N GLY A 149 13.13 12.68 -7.50
CA GLY A 149 13.37 13.34 -6.22
C GLY A 149 13.99 12.45 -5.14
N LEU A 150 14.12 11.16 -5.40
CA LEU A 150 14.82 10.24 -4.50
C LEU A 150 16.34 10.35 -4.73
N ALA A 151 17.10 10.47 -3.67
CA ALA A 151 18.57 10.47 -3.70
C ALA A 151 19.13 9.60 -2.58
N ILE A 152 20.18 8.88 -2.90
CA ILE A 152 20.90 8.03 -1.93
C ILE A 152 22.35 8.49 -1.88
N GLU A 153 22.80 8.86 -0.70
CA GLU A 153 24.19 9.27 -0.43
C GLU A 153 24.75 8.41 0.70
N LYS A 154 25.73 7.58 0.38
CA LYS A 154 26.37 6.66 1.35
C LYS A 154 25.34 5.83 2.10
N ASP A 155 25.08 6.19 3.35
CA ASP A 155 24.20 5.46 4.26
C ASP A 155 22.86 6.18 4.52
N SER A 156 22.49 7.14 3.68
CA SER A 156 21.26 7.90 3.87
C SER A 156 20.45 8.02 2.59
N VAL A 157 19.15 8.13 2.73
CA VAL A 157 18.22 8.41 1.66
C VAL A 157 17.52 9.74 1.93
N SER A 158 17.30 10.51 0.88
CA SER A 158 16.52 11.74 0.94
C SER A 158 15.49 11.76 -0.18
N TYR A 159 14.40 12.46 0.06
CA TYR A 159 13.35 12.67 -0.93
C TYR A 159 12.94 14.12 -0.96
N SER A 160 12.90 14.70 -2.16
CA SER A 160 12.39 16.05 -2.39
C SER A 160 11.31 16.00 -3.47
N ALA A 161 10.14 16.49 -3.13
CA ALA A 161 9.02 16.55 -4.05
C ALA A 161 9.26 17.49 -5.24
#